data_ebb017e2526d4590b9be594a500d4e4e
#
_entry.id   ebb017e2526d4590b9be594a500d4e4e
#
_cell.length_a   1.000
_cell.length_b   1.000
_cell.length_c   1.000
_cell.angle_alpha   90.00
_cell.angle_beta   90.00
_cell.angle_gamma   90.00
#
_symmetry.space_group_name_H-M   'P 1'
#
loop_
_entity.id
_entity.type
_entity.pdbx_description
1 polymer ?
#
loop_
_entity_poly.entity_id
_entity_poly.type
_entity_poly.pdbx_seq_one_letter_code
_entity_poly.pdbx_strand_id
1 'polypeptide(L)'
;MTKKLDDFFNISSVETEDVSEDTPIRTKEELFQEARQIYSSLTTAEKVDVALPTVVGLDTHDREMDDIADKAIKTFEDLISLGGNVPDMHAGKIYEVAGQMLKTALEAKNAKTERKLKMIDLQLKKVRAEQIDIDQGNGSRKDSSSGEFDRNELLKYIINSDKKDK
;
A
#
# COMPACT_ATOMS: atom_id res chain seq x y z
N MET A 1 24.83 44.89 -0.71
CA MET A 1 26.05 44.18 -1.16
C MET A 1 25.76 42.69 -1.45
N THR A 2 24.62 42.33 -1.99
CA THR A 2 24.21 40.93 -2.24
C THR A 2 24.26 40.50 -3.72
N LYS A 3 24.38 41.45 -4.66
CA LYS A 3 24.39 41.16 -6.13
C LYS A 3 25.52 40.22 -6.61
N LYS A 4 26.57 40.02 -5.86
CA LYS A 4 27.70 39.16 -6.26
C LYS A 4 27.48 37.68 -5.97
N LEU A 5 26.52 37.32 -5.14
CA LEU A 5 26.18 35.92 -4.84
C LEU A 5 25.16 35.38 -5.86
N ASP A 6 24.24 36.21 -6.28
CA ASP A 6 23.19 35.82 -7.25
C ASP A 6 23.80 35.50 -8.62
N ASP A 7 24.84 36.27 -9.04
CA ASP A 7 25.57 36.01 -10.28
C ASP A 7 26.44 34.74 -10.23
N PHE A 8 26.92 34.36 -9.03
CA PHE A 8 27.77 33.18 -8.86
C PHE A 8 26.97 31.86 -8.91
N PHE A 9 25.74 31.88 -8.43
CA PHE A 9 24.89 30.71 -8.42
C PHE A 9 23.96 30.64 -9.65
N ASN A 10 24.06 31.55 -10.58
CA ASN A 10 23.21 31.64 -11.79
C ASN A 10 21.72 31.47 -11.44
N ILE A 11 21.31 32.00 -10.27
CA ILE A 11 19.92 32.06 -9.85
C ILE A 11 19.30 33.19 -10.69
N SER A 12 18.95 32.86 -11.92
CA SER A 12 17.99 33.64 -12.70
C SER A 12 16.78 33.85 -11.77
N SER A 13 16.40 35.12 -11.61
CA SER A 13 15.17 35.47 -10.90
C SER A 13 14.06 34.58 -11.44
N VAL A 14 13.75 33.50 -10.71
CA VAL A 14 12.52 32.79 -10.92
C VAL A 14 11.45 33.81 -10.61
N GLU A 15 10.84 34.36 -11.66
CA GLU A 15 9.58 35.05 -11.53
C GLU A 15 8.73 34.12 -10.70
N THR A 16 8.34 34.58 -9.52
CA THR A 16 7.34 33.91 -8.70
C THR A 16 6.11 33.86 -9.58
N GLU A 17 5.98 32.72 -10.32
CA GLU A 17 4.69 32.38 -10.91
C GLU A 17 3.72 32.43 -9.75
N ASP A 18 2.79 33.32 -9.87
CA ASP A 18 1.63 33.52 -9.01
C ASP A 18 0.99 32.14 -8.85
N VAL A 19 1.39 31.44 -7.78
CA VAL A 19 0.75 30.18 -7.39
C VAL A 19 -0.65 30.63 -6.99
N SER A 20 -1.58 30.43 -7.91
CA SER A 20 -2.99 30.70 -7.76
C SER A 20 -3.44 30.19 -6.39
N GLU A 21 -3.77 31.14 -5.50
CA GLU A 21 -4.24 30.97 -4.13
C GLU A 21 -5.64 30.34 -4.06
N ASP A 22 -5.94 29.32 -4.86
CA ASP A 22 -7.26 28.71 -4.90
C ASP A 22 -7.27 27.23 -4.43
N THR A 23 -6.20 26.78 -3.75
CA THR A 23 -6.32 25.56 -2.95
C THR A 23 -6.86 25.93 -1.58
N PRO A 24 -8.07 25.46 -1.20
CA PRO A 24 -8.64 25.75 0.12
C PRO A 24 -7.64 25.30 1.18
N ILE A 25 -7.18 26.25 2.00
CA ILE A 25 -6.27 25.99 3.13
C ILE A 25 -7.03 25.03 4.06
N ARG A 26 -6.63 23.76 4.03
CA ARG A 26 -7.21 22.76 4.92
C ARG A 26 -6.93 23.13 6.36
N THR A 27 -7.94 23.05 7.20
CA THR A 27 -7.80 23.37 8.61
C THR A 27 -6.97 22.28 9.31
N LYS A 28 -6.28 22.65 10.38
CA LYS A 28 -5.48 21.70 11.19
C LYS A 28 -6.35 20.52 11.68
N GLU A 29 -7.59 20.78 12.04
CA GLU A 29 -8.55 19.77 12.50
C GLU A 29 -8.89 18.77 11.40
N GLU A 30 -9.09 19.23 10.16
CA GLU A 30 -9.35 18.35 9.01
C GLU A 30 -8.16 17.41 8.73
N LEU A 31 -6.93 17.93 8.78
CA LEU A 31 -5.72 17.13 8.59
C LEU A 31 -5.56 16.07 9.70
N PHE A 32 -5.87 16.38 10.94
CA PHE A 32 -5.83 15.40 12.03
C PHE A 32 -6.95 14.35 11.93
N GLN A 33 -8.14 14.72 11.47
CA GLN A 33 -9.22 13.77 11.23
C GLN A 33 -8.84 12.80 10.08
N GLU A 34 -8.29 13.33 8.98
CA GLU A 34 -7.80 12.51 7.87
C GLU A 34 -6.70 11.55 8.33
N ALA A 35 -5.73 12.02 9.10
CA ALA A 35 -4.67 11.19 9.67
C ALA A 35 -5.23 10.04 10.52
N ARG A 36 -6.23 10.29 11.38
CA ARG A 36 -6.88 9.24 12.18
C ARG A 36 -7.58 8.19 11.32
N GLN A 37 -8.24 8.60 10.23
CA GLN A 37 -8.86 7.67 9.30
C GLN A 37 -7.82 6.80 8.60
N ILE A 38 -6.70 7.37 8.18
CA ILE A 38 -5.60 6.63 7.55
C ILE A 38 -4.98 5.65 8.55
N TYR A 39 -4.78 6.03 9.81
CA TYR A 39 -4.30 5.10 10.86
C TYR A 39 -5.25 3.92 11.09
N SER A 40 -6.56 4.16 11.08
CA SER A 40 -7.53 3.08 11.20
C SER A 40 -7.49 2.13 10.00
N SER A 41 -7.25 2.68 8.80
CA SER A 41 -7.09 1.90 7.57
C SER A 41 -5.78 1.10 7.56
N LEU A 42 -4.68 1.66 8.07
CA LEU A 42 -3.40 0.95 8.26
C LEU A 42 -3.57 -0.26 9.16
N THR A 43 -4.19 -0.10 10.33
CA THR A 43 -4.46 -1.22 11.25
C THR A 43 -5.36 -2.28 10.62
N THR A 44 -6.28 -1.89 9.77
CA THR A 44 -7.14 -2.83 9.03
C THR A 44 -6.34 -3.58 7.98
N ALA A 45 -5.49 -2.90 7.21
CA ALA A 45 -4.62 -3.53 6.21
C ALA A 45 -3.67 -4.55 6.84
N GLU A 46 -3.08 -4.25 8.00
CA GLU A 46 -2.24 -5.18 8.77
C GLU A 46 -3.01 -6.43 9.23
N LYS A 47 -4.23 -6.27 9.73
CA LYS A 47 -5.08 -7.40 10.12
C LYS A 47 -5.42 -8.30 8.93
N VAL A 48 -5.68 -7.72 7.76
CA VAL A 48 -5.93 -8.46 6.53
C VAL A 48 -4.68 -9.19 6.08
N ASP A 49 -3.50 -8.55 6.13
CA ASP A 49 -2.23 -9.18 5.76
C ASP A 49 -1.90 -10.40 6.62
N VAL A 50 -2.12 -10.29 7.94
CA VAL A 50 -1.92 -11.42 8.89
C VAL A 50 -2.93 -12.56 8.66
N ALA A 51 -4.15 -12.23 8.24
CA ALA A 51 -5.18 -13.23 7.96
C ALA A 51 -4.97 -13.97 6.64
N LEU A 52 -4.17 -13.42 5.71
CA LEU A 52 -3.89 -14.05 4.43
C LEU A 52 -2.80 -15.15 4.58
N PRO A 53 -2.91 -16.25 3.83
CA PRO A 53 -1.90 -17.28 3.82
C PRO A 53 -0.57 -16.75 3.26
N THR A 54 0.53 -17.27 3.79
CA THR A 54 1.88 -16.95 3.30
C THR A 54 2.05 -17.46 1.86
N VAL A 55 2.52 -16.62 0.95
CA VAL A 55 2.75 -16.98 -0.45
C VAL A 55 4.24 -17.03 -0.71
N VAL A 56 4.72 -18.18 -1.15
CA VAL A 56 6.14 -18.39 -1.46
C VAL A 56 6.58 -17.50 -2.62
N GLY A 57 7.73 -16.83 -2.46
CA GLY A 57 8.33 -15.98 -3.49
C GLY A 57 7.94 -14.50 -3.42
N LEU A 58 7.12 -14.08 -2.46
CA LEU A 58 6.81 -12.68 -2.21
C LEU A 58 7.60 -12.06 -1.05
N ASP A 59 8.40 -12.85 -0.31
CA ASP A 59 9.07 -12.40 0.92
C ASP A 59 9.93 -11.15 0.74
N THR A 60 10.66 -11.05 -0.37
CA THR A 60 11.50 -9.87 -0.66
C THR A 60 10.65 -8.64 -0.87
N HIS A 61 9.61 -8.76 -1.68
CA HIS A 61 8.71 -7.65 -1.96
C HIS A 61 7.91 -7.23 -0.71
N ASP A 62 7.48 -8.20 0.08
CA ASP A 62 6.74 -7.94 1.32
C ASP A 62 7.61 -7.13 2.30
N ARG A 63 8.91 -7.48 2.42
CA ARG A 63 9.87 -6.72 3.23
C ARG A 63 10.10 -5.31 2.68
N GLU A 64 10.23 -5.16 1.36
CA GLU A 64 10.38 -3.84 0.74
C GLU A 64 9.17 -2.95 1.00
N MET A 65 7.96 -3.49 0.93
CA MET A 65 6.74 -2.72 1.22
C MET A 65 6.63 -2.37 2.71
N ASP A 66 7.00 -3.28 3.59
CA ASP A 66 7.05 -3.01 5.03
C ASP A 66 8.10 -1.93 5.35
N ASP A 67 9.30 -2.01 4.76
CA ASP A 67 10.34 -0.99 4.92
C ASP A 67 9.91 0.41 4.44
N ILE A 68 9.16 0.47 3.33
CA ILE A 68 8.61 1.73 2.82
C ILE A 68 7.57 2.28 3.80
N ALA A 69 6.65 1.43 4.26
CA ALA A 69 5.62 1.83 5.21
C ALA A 69 6.22 2.34 6.52
N ASP A 70 7.21 1.64 7.09
CA ASP A 70 7.86 2.01 8.34
C ASP A 70 8.63 3.33 8.22
N LYS A 71 9.34 3.53 7.10
CA LYS A 71 10.02 4.81 6.81
C LYS A 71 9.03 5.96 6.66
N ALA A 72 7.92 5.72 5.98
CA ALA A 72 6.89 6.74 5.78
C ALA A 72 6.19 7.11 7.10
N ILE A 73 5.91 6.14 7.98
CA ILE A 73 5.35 6.39 9.32
C ILE A 73 6.34 7.19 10.17
N LYS A 74 7.62 6.79 10.18
CA LYS A 74 8.65 7.52 10.92
C LYS A 74 8.79 8.97 10.43
N THR A 75 8.81 9.17 9.11
CA THR A 75 8.87 10.52 8.52
C THR A 75 7.63 11.34 8.90
N PHE A 76 6.45 10.72 8.95
CA PHE A 76 5.23 11.36 9.43
C PHE A 76 5.40 11.85 10.88
N GLU A 77 5.90 11.01 11.79
CA GLU A 77 6.12 11.35 13.20
C GLU A 77 7.12 12.50 13.35
N ASP A 78 8.22 12.47 12.59
CA ASP A 78 9.25 13.51 12.58
C ASP A 78 8.65 14.85 12.08
N LEU A 79 7.83 14.82 11.02
CA LEU A 79 7.17 16.02 10.48
C LEU A 79 6.10 16.59 11.43
N ILE A 80 5.35 15.74 12.11
CA ILE A 80 4.39 16.20 13.13
C ILE A 80 5.13 16.91 14.28
N SER A 81 6.23 16.33 14.73
CA SER A 81 7.08 16.95 15.76
C SER A 81 7.67 18.28 15.29
N LEU A 82 8.16 18.34 14.05
CA LEU A 82 8.68 19.57 13.45
C LEU A 82 7.58 20.64 13.33
N GLY A 83 6.41 20.27 12.83
CA GLY A 83 5.28 21.20 12.64
C GLY A 83 4.80 21.83 13.94
N GLY A 84 4.95 21.11 15.07
CA GLY A 84 4.66 21.65 16.41
C GLY A 84 5.64 22.72 16.90
N ASN A 85 6.85 22.75 16.33
CA ASN A 85 7.94 23.66 16.73
C ASN A 85 8.11 24.87 15.78
N VAL A 86 7.31 24.97 14.73
CA VAL A 86 7.42 26.00 13.69
C VAL A 86 6.24 26.98 13.82
N PRO A 87 6.41 28.26 13.43
CA PRO A 87 5.30 29.22 13.41
C PRO A 87 4.12 28.71 12.54
N ASP A 88 2.90 29.02 12.98
CA ASP A 88 1.65 28.52 12.38
C ASP A 88 1.56 28.73 10.87
N MET A 89 2.13 29.82 10.34
CA MET A 89 2.13 30.12 8.92
C MET A 89 2.85 29.05 8.06
N HIS A 90 3.80 28.29 8.64
CA HIS A 90 4.52 27.23 7.96
C HIS A 90 4.07 25.83 8.41
N ALA A 91 3.47 25.71 9.58
CA ALA A 91 3.04 24.45 10.15
C ALA A 91 2.03 23.72 9.26
N GLY A 92 1.10 24.43 8.63
CA GLY A 92 0.10 23.86 7.72
C GLY A 92 0.70 23.07 6.58
N LYS A 93 1.75 23.60 5.92
CA LYS A 93 2.44 22.93 4.82
C LYS A 93 3.18 21.66 5.31
N ILE A 94 3.79 21.71 6.49
CA ILE A 94 4.46 20.55 7.09
C ILE A 94 3.46 19.45 7.41
N TYR A 95 2.31 19.79 7.99
CA TYR A 95 1.25 18.82 8.28
C TYR A 95 0.64 18.20 7.02
N GLU A 96 0.52 18.97 5.94
CA GLU A 96 0.06 18.44 4.64
C GLU A 96 1.04 17.38 4.12
N VAL A 97 2.35 17.68 4.12
CA VAL A 97 3.38 16.71 3.71
C VAL A 97 3.40 15.49 4.64
N ALA A 98 3.23 15.68 5.95
CA ALA A 98 3.10 14.58 6.89
C ALA A 98 1.91 13.68 6.53
N GLY A 99 0.75 14.23 6.21
CA GLY A 99 -0.41 13.47 5.75
C GLY A 99 -0.14 12.67 4.47
N GLN A 100 0.64 13.22 3.54
CA GLN A 100 1.06 12.50 2.32
C GLN A 100 1.97 11.31 2.66
N MET A 101 2.89 11.44 3.62
CA MET A 101 3.73 10.31 4.07
C MET A 101 2.88 9.19 4.66
N LEU A 102 1.87 9.52 5.45
CA LEU A 102 0.97 8.52 6.01
C LEU A 102 0.13 7.81 4.93
N LYS A 103 -0.29 8.51 3.89
CA LYS A 103 -0.94 7.90 2.71
C LYS A 103 0.00 6.94 1.99
N THR A 104 1.26 7.32 1.81
CA THR A 104 2.27 6.44 1.21
C THR A 104 2.46 5.15 2.01
N ALA A 105 2.44 5.22 3.35
CA ALA A 105 2.48 4.03 4.20
C ALA A 105 1.27 3.12 3.95
N LEU A 106 0.07 3.68 3.87
CA LEU A 106 -1.14 2.93 3.58
C LEU A 106 -1.11 2.29 2.19
N GLU A 107 -0.64 3.01 1.18
CA GLU A 107 -0.50 2.50 -0.19
C GLU A 107 0.49 1.33 -0.25
N ALA A 108 1.62 1.40 0.47
CA ALA A 108 2.58 0.30 0.55
C ALA A 108 1.96 -0.96 1.20
N LYS A 109 1.22 -0.81 2.31
CA LYS A 109 0.52 -1.93 2.96
C LYS A 109 -0.58 -2.51 2.06
N ASN A 110 -1.33 -1.69 1.35
CA ASN A 110 -2.34 -2.14 0.39
C ASN A 110 -1.70 -2.86 -0.80
N ALA A 111 -0.60 -2.34 -1.35
CA ALA A 111 0.12 -2.98 -2.46
C ALA A 111 0.63 -4.38 -2.08
N LYS A 112 1.10 -4.56 -0.85
CA LYS A 112 1.48 -5.87 -0.29
C LYS A 112 0.30 -6.84 -0.28
N THR A 113 -0.84 -6.44 0.29
CA THR A 113 -2.04 -7.29 0.37
C THR A 113 -2.63 -7.59 -1.00
N GLU A 114 -2.67 -6.63 -1.92
CA GLU A 114 -3.13 -6.83 -3.29
C GLU A 114 -2.28 -7.85 -4.05
N ARG A 115 -0.95 -7.81 -3.89
CA ARG A 115 -0.06 -8.80 -4.53
C ARG A 115 -0.28 -10.19 -3.98
N LYS A 116 -0.42 -10.34 -2.67
CA LYS A 116 -0.77 -11.63 -2.04
C LYS A 116 -2.07 -12.18 -2.61
N LEU A 117 -3.11 -11.36 -2.66
CA LEU A 117 -4.40 -11.76 -3.23
C LEU A 117 -4.30 -12.17 -4.70
N LYS A 118 -3.58 -11.41 -5.52
CA LYS A 118 -3.34 -11.77 -6.93
C LYS A 118 -2.60 -13.10 -7.09
N MET A 119 -1.58 -13.35 -6.26
CA MET A 119 -0.86 -14.62 -6.30
C MET A 119 -1.73 -15.79 -5.88
N ILE A 120 -2.54 -15.65 -4.84
CA ILE A 120 -3.51 -16.66 -4.42
C ILE A 120 -4.51 -16.95 -5.55
N ASP A 121 -5.03 -15.91 -6.21
CA ASP A 121 -5.94 -16.07 -7.35
C ASP A 121 -5.26 -16.81 -8.53
N LEU A 122 -4.00 -16.51 -8.82
CA LEU A 122 -3.23 -17.21 -9.84
C LEU A 122 -2.98 -18.67 -9.48
N GLN A 123 -2.66 -18.97 -8.22
CA GLN A 123 -2.48 -20.35 -7.73
C GLN A 123 -3.79 -21.14 -7.84
N LEU A 124 -4.92 -20.54 -7.47
CA LEU A 124 -6.24 -21.14 -7.61
C LEU A 124 -6.58 -21.41 -9.09
N LYS A 125 -6.30 -20.48 -9.98
CA LYS A 125 -6.49 -20.66 -11.43
C LYS A 125 -5.61 -21.79 -11.98
N LYS A 126 -4.36 -21.88 -11.54
CA LYS A 126 -3.44 -22.95 -11.93
C LYS A 126 -3.98 -24.32 -11.50
N VAL A 127 -4.33 -24.47 -10.23
CA VAL A 127 -4.92 -25.73 -9.71
C VAL A 127 -6.17 -26.11 -10.48
N ARG A 128 -7.06 -25.17 -10.81
CA ARG A 128 -8.26 -25.42 -11.60
C ARG A 128 -7.94 -25.85 -13.02
N ALA A 129 -6.94 -25.26 -13.67
CA ALA A 129 -6.51 -25.65 -15.01
C ALA A 129 -5.92 -27.09 -15.00
N GLU A 130 -5.08 -27.43 -14.02
CA GLU A 130 -4.52 -28.78 -13.86
C GLU A 130 -5.63 -29.84 -13.64
N GLN A 131 -6.69 -29.51 -12.90
CA GLN A 131 -7.82 -30.40 -12.69
C GLN A 131 -8.59 -30.64 -13.99
N ILE A 132 -8.81 -29.61 -14.81
CA ILE A 132 -9.48 -29.73 -16.11
C ILE A 132 -8.68 -30.60 -17.07
N ASP A 133 -7.35 -30.45 -17.09
CA ASP A 133 -6.47 -31.26 -17.94
C ASP A 133 -6.49 -32.76 -17.55
N ILE A 134 -6.59 -33.07 -16.25
CA ILE A 134 -6.72 -34.43 -15.73
C ILE A 134 -8.08 -35.05 -16.15
N ASP A 135 -9.17 -34.28 -16.05
CA ASP A 135 -10.49 -34.73 -16.43
C ASP A 135 -10.64 -34.94 -17.95
N GLN A 136 -9.96 -34.14 -18.77
CA GLN A 136 -9.92 -34.31 -20.22
C GLN A 136 -9.00 -35.43 -20.69
N GLY A 137 -7.95 -35.74 -19.94
CA GLY A 137 -7.00 -36.84 -20.22
C GLY A 137 -7.57 -38.22 -19.92
N ASN A 138 -8.60 -38.35 -19.10
CA ASN A 138 -9.20 -39.60 -18.70
C ASN A 138 -10.61 -39.74 -19.34
N GLY A 139 -10.64 -40.02 -20.66
CA GLY A 139 -11.81 -40.00 -21.53
C GLY A 139 -13.09 -40.60 -20.91
N SER A 140 -13.86 -39.78 -20.28
CA SER A 140 -15.28 -40.05 -20.04
C SER A 140 -16.01 -38.73 -19.98
N ARG A 141 -16.66 -38.38 -21.10
CA ARG A 141 -17.65 -37.33 -21.15
C ARG A 141 -18.76 -37.69 -20.14
N LYS A 142 -18.71 -37.10 -18.96
CA LYS A 142 -19.87 -36.96 -18.11
C LYS A 142 -20.28 -35.49 -18.11
N ASP A 143 -21.58 -35.34 -18.44
CA ASP A 143 -22.30 -34.09 -18.61
C ASP A 143 -21.85 -32.98 -17.64
N SER A 144 -21.67 -31.81 -18.24
CA SER A 144 -21.44 -30.52 -17.61
C SER A 144 -22.58 -30.18 -16.61
N SER A 145 -22.43 -30.68 -15.41
CA SER A 145 -22.99 -30.05 -14.23
C SER A 145 -21.90 -29.12 -13.75
N SER A 146 -22.09 -27.83 -13.88
CA SER A 146 -21.23 -26.78 -13.35
C SER A 146 -21.12 -26.95 -11.83
N GLY A 147 -20.20 -27.79 -11.40
CA GLY A 147 -19.81 -27.89 -10.00
C GLY A 147 -19.18 -26.56 -9.59
N GLU A 148 -19.97 -25.75 -8.95
CA GLU A 148 -19.50 -24.57 -8.23
C GLU A 148 -18.49 -25.07 -7.19
N PHE A 149 -17.19 -25.03 -7.54
CA PHE A 149 -16.13 -25.29 -6.56
C PHE A 149 -16.22 -24.23 -5.48
N ASP A 150 -16.60 -24.63 -4.28
CA ASP A 150 -16.63 -23.72 -3.15
C ASP A 150 -15.21 -23.19 -2.90
N ARG A 151 -15.07 -21.87 -3.04
CA ARG A 151 -13.81 -21.14 -2.77
C ARG A 151 -13.21 -21.52 -1.42
N ASN A 152 -14.04 -21.86 -0.45
CA ASN A 152 -13.61 -22.24 0.89
C ASN A 152 -12.99 -23.64 0.94
N GLU A 153 -13.41 -24.56 0.09
CA GLU A 153 -12.81 -25.91 -0.01
C GLU A 153 -11.42 -25.83 -0.65
N LEU A 154 -11.26 -25.04 -1.70
CA LEU A 154 -9.95 -24.82 -2.34
C LEU A 154 -8.95 -24.14 -1.40
N LEU A 155 -9.39 -23.15 -0.62
CA LEU A 155 -8.56 -22.53 0.41
C LEU A 155 -8.12 -23.54 1.50
N LYS A 156 -9.02 -24.42 1.95
CA LYS A 156 -8.69 -25.49 2.89
C LYS A 156 -7.67 -26.47 2.30
N TYR A 157 -7.76 -26.78 1.02
CA TYR A 157 -6.82 -27.67 0.33
C TYR A 157 -5.41 -27.04 0.29
N ILE A 158 -5.28 -25.76 -0.06
CA ILE A 158 -4.00 -25.04 -0.09
C ILE A 158 -3.37 -24.98 1.31
N ILE A 159 -4.16 -24.64 2.34
CA ILE A 159 -3.69 -24.54 3.73
C ILE A 159 -3.23 -25.91 4.26
N ASN A 160 -3.86 -27.01 3.82
CA ASN A 160 -3.51 -28.35 4.27
C ASN A 160 -2.32 -28.95 3.50
N SER A 161 -2.04 -28.50 2.26
CA SER A 161 -0.84 -28.94 1.52
C SER A 161 0.45 -28.41 2.15
N ASP A 162 0.44 -27.16 2.64
CA ASP A 162 1.60 -26.55 3.32
C ASP A 162 1.94 -27.22 4.68
N LYS A 163 1.01 -28.00 5.27
CA LYS A 163 1.26 -28.72 6.53
C LYS A 163 1.87 -30.11 6.34
N LYS A 164 1.92 -30.63 5.12
CA LYS A 164 2.48 -31.98 4.86
C LYS A 164 3.96 -31.96 4.52
N ASP A 165 4.54 -30.80 4.21
CA ASP A 165 5.95 -30.64 3.86
C ASP A 165 6.81 -30.11 5.03
N LYS A 166 6.33 -30.23 6.24
CA LYS A 166 7.06 -30.03 7.49
C LYS A 166 7.04 -31.35 8.27
#